data_d0ce7969d204138b16cf729444cbc534
#
_entry.id   d0ce7969d204138b16cf729444cbc534
#
_cell.length_a   1.000
_cell.length_b   1.000
_cell.length_c   1.000
_cell.angle_alpha   90.00
_cell.angle_beta   90.00
_cell.angle_gamma   90.00
#
_symmetry.space_group_name_H-M   'P 1'
#
loop_
_entity.id
_entity.type
_entity.pdbx_description
1 polymer ?
#
loop_
_entity_poly.entity_id
_entity_poly.type
_entity_poly.pdbx_seq_one_letter_code
_entity_poly.pdbx_strand_id
1 'polypeptide(L)'
;MREVKDTKDICKIEDVEERVYHSFRVYRRLPFDAPKDYACYLGRFIKTDVNDIQEHERFIGRDIALAEEVGVEWWHDMPVDIEDKTLICFRCGAPAGTAGYWSGVRSWKSVAAEFHIHRNTAKNRWNTAMKAIFEYVCRLNCA
;
A
#
# COMPACT_ATOMS: atom_id res chain seq x y z
N MET A 1 15.92 -2.70 10.11
CA MET A 1 14.57 -2.76 9.50
C MET A 1 13.55 -3.14 10.56
N ARG A 2 12.43 -2.44 10.61
CA ARG A 2 11.37 -2.81 11.53
C ARG A 2 10.72 -4.11 11.06
N GLU A 3 10.35 -4.95 12.02
CA GLU A 3 9.59 -6.15 11.74
C GLU A 3 8.19 -5.79 11.30
N VAL A 4 7.70 -6.47 10.25
CA VAL A 4 6.33 -6.30 9.76
C VAL A 4 5.41 -7.13 10.65
N LYS A 5 4.45 -6.48 11.32
CA LYS A 5 3.58 -7.12 12.30
C LYS A 5 2.28 -7.61 11.69
N ASP A 6 1.75 -8.69 12.24
CA ASP A 6 0.40 -9.16 11.94
C ASP A 6 -0.63 -8.12 12.40
N THR A 7 -1.80 -8.13 11.80
CA THR A 7 -2.87 -7.17 12.12
C THR A 7 -3.18 -7.14 13.62
N LYS A 8 -3.24 -8.28 14.27
CA LYS A 8 -3.53 -8.38 15.71
C LYS A 8 -2.46 -7.77 16.60
N ASP A 9 -1.23 -7.60 16.08
CA ASP A 9 -0.09 -7.07 16.82
C ASP A 9 0.17 -5.59 16.57
N ILE A 10 -0.62 -4.97 15.70
CA ILE A 10 -0.49 -3.56 15.39
C ILE A 10 -0.99 -2.73 16.57
N CYS A 11 -0.12 -1.88 17.11
CA CYS A 11 -0.43 -1.03 18.25
C CYS A 11 -0.05 0.43 18.06
N LYS A 12 0.56 0.79 16.93
CA LYS A 12 0.97 2.17 16.59
C LYS A 12 0.71 2.47 15.13
N ILE A 13 0.63 3.76 14.80
CA ILE A 13 0.49 4.21 13.41
C ILE A 13 1.69 3.76 12.56
N GLU A 14 2.88 3.77 13.13
CA GLU A 14 4.09 3.33 12.44
C GLU A 14 4.01 1.86 12.00
N ASP A 15 3.33 1.02 12.74
CA ASP A 15 3.13 -0.37 12.37
C ASP A 15 2.23 -0.48 11.13
N VAL A 16 1.24 0.39 11.01
CA VAL A 16 0.38 0.48 9.82
C VAL A 16 1.19 0.92 8.61
N GLU A 17 2.02 1.95 8.76
CA GLU A 17 2.88 2.43 7.68
C GLU A 17 3.80 1.31 7.18
N GLU A 18 4.42 0.57 8.08
CA GLU A 18 5.28 -0.56 7.72
C GLU A 18 4.51 -1.64 6.94
N ARG A 19 3.27 -1.93 7.36
CA ARG A 19 2.42 -2.89 6.65
C ARG A 19 2.10 -2.41 5.24
N VAL A 20 1.78 -1.13 5.07
CA VAL A 20 1.49 -0.56 3.76
C VAL A 20 2.72 -0.59 2.86
N TYR A 21 3.87 -0.12 3.35
CA TYR A 21 5.11 -0.16 2.58
C TYR A 21 5.52 -1.57 2.19
N HIS A 22 5.41 -2.52 3.11
CA HIS A 22 5.70 -3.92 2.85
C HIS A 22 4.83 -4.47 1.73
N SER A 23 3.54 -4.19 1.79
CA SER A 23 2.59 -4.66 0.78
C SER A 23 2.94 -4.17 -0.61
N PHE A 24 3.27 -2.88 -0.75
CA PHE A 24 3.66 -2.33 -2.04
C PHE A 24 5.01 -2.85 -2.53
N ARG A 25 5.91 -3.19 -1.62
CA ARG A 25 7.17 -3.85 -1.98
C ARG A 25 6.91 -5.22 -2.60
N VAL A 26 5.95 -5.97 -2.07
CA VAL A 26 5.52 -7.25 -2.64
C VAL A 26 4.86 -7.02 -3.99
N TYR A 27 3.89 -6.10 -4.09
CA TYR A 27 3.16 -5.83 -5.34
C TYR A 27 4.09 -5.42 -6.47
N ARG A 28 5.09 -4.59 -6.17
CA ARG A 28 6.05 -4.10 -7.17
C ARG A 28 6.74 -5.23 -7.92
N ARG A 29 6.84 -6.38 -7.31
CA ARG A 29 7.60 -7.51 -7.83
C ARG A 29 6.72 -8.61 -8.40
N LEU A 30 5.41 -8.37 -8.47
CA LEU A 30 4.51 -9.32 -9.12
C LEU A 30 4.67 -9.22 -10.64
N PRO A 31 4.65 -10.36 -11.36
CA PRO A 31 4.86 -10.39 -12.81
C PRO A 31 3.58 -10.06 -13.59
N PHE A 32 3.06 -8.83 -13.47
CA PHE A 32 1.87 -8.41 -14.19
C PHE A 32 1.91 -6.91 -14.50
N ASP A 33 1.11 -6.49 -15.47
CA ASP A 33 0.95 -5.08 -15.82
C ASP A 33 -0.20 -4.48 -15.00
N ALA A 34 0.09 -3.41 -14.28
CA ALA A 34 -0.91 -2.73 -13.49
C ALA A 34 -1.82 -1.89 -14.39
N PRO A 35 -3.17 -1.99 -14.28
CA PRO A 35 -4.07 -1.12 -15.02
C PRO A 35 -4.01 0.32 -14.48
N LYS A 36 -4.51 1.26 -15.27
CA LYS A 36 -4.43 2.70 -14.95
C LYS A 36 -5.13 3.06 -13.64
N ASP A 37 -6.20 2.37 -13.29
CA ASP A 37 -6.98 2.64 -12.09
C ASP A 37 -6.73 1.59 -11.01
N TYR A 38 -5.49 1.20 -10.85
CA TYR A 38 -5.16 0.11 -9.92
C TYR A 38 -5.54 0.40 -8.46
N ALA A 39 -5.74 1.65 -8.08
CA ALA A 39 -6.23 1.99 -6.74
C ALA A 39 -7.60 1.36 -6.46
N CYS A 40 -8.40 1.14 -7.51
CA CYS A 40 -9.70 0.46 -7.41
C CYS A 40 -9.58 -1.06 -7.54
N TYR A 41 -8.47 -1.55 -8.09
CA TYR A 41 -8.30 -2.96 -8.45
C TYR A 41 -7.14 -3.64 -7.74
N LEU A 42 -6.54 -2.98 -6.76
CA LEU A 42 -5.32 -3.46 -6.11
C LEU A 42 -5.44 -4.92 -5.65
N GLY A 43 -6.55 -5.27 -5.02
CA GLY A 43 -6.77 -6.63 -4.53
C GLY A 43 -6.78 -7.71 -5.58
N ARG A 44 -7.00 -7.35 -6.86
CA ARG A 44 -7.00 -8.33 -7.96
C ARG A 44 -5.62 -8.79 -8.35
N PHE A 45 -4.61 -7.97 -8.08
CA PHE A 45 -3.23 -8.28 -8.46
C PHE A 45 -2.62 -9.37 -7.60
N ILE A 46 -3.07 -9.47 -6.37
CA ILE A 46 -2.49 -10.39 -5.39
C ILE A 46 -2.90 -11.83 -5.66
N LYS A 47 -3.94 -12.04 -6.45
CA LYS A 47 -4.39 -13.38 -6.84
C LYS A 47 -3.61 -13.96 -8.01
N THR A 48 -2.42 -13.43 -8.27
CA THR A 48 -1.49 -13.97 -9.27
C THR A 48 -0.93 -15.31 -8.78
N ASP A 49 -0.49 -16.13 -9.70
CA ASP A 49 0.09 -17.42 -9.38
C ASP A 49 1.27 -17.27 -8.42
N VAL A 50 1.15 -17.87 -7.25
CA VAL A 50 2.17 -17.83 -6.20
C VAL A 50 3.50 -18.40 -6.69
N ASN A 51 3.46 -19.39 -7.58
CA ASN A 51 4.68 -19.97 -8.13
C ASN A 51 5.49 -18.97 -8.95
N ASP A 52 4.82 -18.11 -9.73
CA ASP A 52 5.50 -17.07 -10.50
C ASP A 52 6.16 -16.06 -9.57
N ILE A 53 5.50 -15.70 -8.48
CA ILE A 53 6.05 -14.77 -7.48
C ILE A 53 7.29 -15.37 -6.85
N GLN A 54 7.24 -16.64 -6.46
CA GLN A 54 8.36 -17.32 -5.81
C GLN A 54 9.58 -17.43 -6.73
N GLU A 55 9.37 -17.68 -8.01
CA GLU A 55 10.47 -17.73 -8.98
C GLU A 55 11.20 -16.41 -9.08
N HIS A 56 10.48 -15.28 -9.05
CA HIS A 56 11.07 -13.96 -9.24
C HIS A 56 11.67 -13.37 -7.96
N GLU A 57 11.01 -13.53 -6.82
CA GLU A 57 11.34 -12.74 -5.64
C GLU A 57 11.60 -13.57 -4.37
N ARG A 58 11.27 -14.83 -4.37
CA ARG A 58 11.46 -15.70 -3.21
C ARG A 58 10.81 -15.19 -1.91
N PHE A 59 9.66 -14.52 -2.04
CA PHE A 59 8.90 -14.15 -0.86
C PHE A 59 8.36 -15.39 -0.17
N ILE A 60 8.40 -15.40 1.15
CA ILE A 60 7.78 -16.46 1.94
C ILE A 60 6.26 -16.28 1.95
N GLY A 61 5.53 -17.36 2.22
CA GLY A 61 4.06 -17.33 2.25
C GLY A 61 3.49 -16.26 3.18
N ARG A 62 4.17 -15.98 4.30
CA ARG A 62 3.75 -14.95 5.24
C ARG A 62 3.77 -13.55 4.59
N ASP A 63 4.82 -13.23 3.83
CA ASP A 63 4.90 -11.92 3.17
C ASP A 63 3.76 -11.71 2.19
N ILE A 64 3.44 -12.74 1.42
CA ILE A 64 2.35 -12.70 0.45
C ILE A 64 1.01 -12.56 1.16
N ALA A 65 0.78 -13.31 2.24
CA ALA A 65 -0.45 -13.25 3.02
C ALA A 65 -0.67 -11.88 3.65
N LEU A 66 0.38 -11.26 4.20
CA LEU A 66 0.30 -9.93 4.77
C LEU A 66 -0.03 -8.87 3.70
N ALA A 67 0.59 -8.98 2.52
CA ALA A 67 0.31 -8.09 1.41
C ALA A 67 -1.13 -8.27 0.90
N GLU A 68 -1.60 -9.50 0.79
CA GLU A 68 -2.97 -9.81 0.37
C GLU A 68 -3.99 -9.22 1.34
N GLU A 69 -3.75 -9.30 2.63
CA GLU A 69 -4.64 -8.73 3.64
C GLU A 69 -4.82 -7.22 3.44
N VAL A 70 -3.74 -6.49 3.23
CA VAL A 70 -3.81 -5.05 2.96
C VAL A 70 -4.54 -4.76 1.64
N GLY A 71 -4.18 -5.46 0.58
CA GLY A 71 -4.71 -5.20 -0.76
C GLY A 71 -6.15 -5.63 -0.97
N VAL A 72 -6.60 -6.67 -0.28
CA VAL A 72 -7.96 -7.19 -0.43
C VAL A 72 -8.86 -6.74 0.71
N GLU A 73 -8.47 -7.02 1.94
CA GLU A 73 -9.33 -6.77 3.09
C GLU A 73 -9.34 -5.31 3.53
N TRP A 74 -8.16 -4.73 3.76
CA TRP A 74 -8.08 -3.34 4.21
C TRP A 74 -8.46 -2.37 3.11
N TRP A 75 -7.88 -2.56 1.92
CA TRP A 75 -7.99 -1.59 0.83
C TRP A 75 -9.43 -1.31 0.44
N HIS A 76 -10.25 -2.34 0.46
CA HIS A 76 -11.63 -2.21 0.08
C HIS A 76 -12.49 -1.56 1.16
N ASP A 77 -12.25 -1.89 2.43
CA ASP A 77 -13.12 -1.52 3.54
C ASP A 77 -12.63 -0.34 4.38
N MET A 78 -11.36 0.03 4.26
CA MET A 78 -10.82 1.13 5.07
C MET A 78 -11.45 2.47 4.71
N PRO A 79 -11.70 3.36 5.71
CA PRO A 79 -12.39 4.65 5.48
C PRO A 79 -11.45 5.71 4.92
N VAL A 80 -10.90 5.46 3.74
CA VAL A 80 -10.01 6.36 3.01
C VAL A 80 -10.61 6.55 1.63
N ASP A 81 -10.72 7.80 1.17
CA ASP A 81 -11.30 8.05 -0.15
C ASP A 81 -10.34 7.69 -1.28
N ILE A 82 -10.87 7.65 -2.51
CA ILE A 82 -10.11 7.19 -3.66
C ILE A 82 -8.91 8.10 -3.97
N GLU A 83 -9.02 9.40 -3.73
CA GLU A 83 -7.91 10.33 -3.95
C GLU A 83 -6.75 10.05 -3.00
N ASP A 84 -7.05 9.80 -1.74
CA ASP A 84 -6.02 9.48 -0.75
C ASP A 84 -5.44 8.09 -0.99
N LYS A 85 -6.26 7.13 -1.42
CA LYS A 85 -5.76 5.81 -1.84
C LYS A 85 -4.78 5.94 -3.00
N THR A 86 -5.08 6.79 -3.97
CA THR A 86 -4.20 7.05 -5.11
C THR A 86 -2.89 7.69 -4.64
N LEU A 87 -2.96 8.62 -3.70
CA LEU A 87 -1.77 9.25 -3.12
C LEU A 87 -0.90 8.21 -2.40
N ILE A 88 -1.50 7.33 -1.63
CA ILE A 88 -0.79 6.25 -0.95
C ILE A 88 -0.09 5.36 -1.97
N CYS A 89 -0.79 4.95 -3.02
CA CYS A 89 -0.22 4.11 -4.07
C CYS A 89 0.97 4.78 -4.75
N PHE A 90 0.83 6.04 -5.12
CA PHE A 90 1.91 6.78 -5.79
C PHE A 90 3.11 6.95 -4.88
N ARG A 91 2.90 7.34 -3.63
CA ARG A 91 3.98 7.47 -2.63
C ARG A 91 4.76 6.15 -2.48
N CYS A 92 4.06 5.04 -2.50
CA CYS A 92 4.68 3.71 -2.32
C CYS A 92 5.31 3.16 -3.60
N GLY A 93 5.26 3.90 -4.70
CA GLY A 93 5.99 3.54 -5.91
C GLY A 93 5.15 2.96 -7.04
N ALA A 94 3.86 2.84 -6.88
CA ALA A 94 2.98 2.28 -7.90
C ALA A 94 2.79 3.23 -9.09
N PRO A 95 2.54 2.72 -10.32
CA PRO A 95 2.29 3.57 -11.48
C PRO A 95 1.04 4.43 -11.30
N ALA A 96 1.15 5.73 -11.59
CA ALA A 96 0.01 6.64 -11.52
C ALA A 96 0.32 7.90 -12.34
N GLY A 97 -0.70 8.51 -12.91
CA GLY A 97 -0.54 9.75 -13.67
C GLY A 97 0.43 9.59 -14.81
N THR A 98 1.49 10.41 -14.81
CA THR A 98 2.53 10.38 -15.83
C THR A 98 3.57 9.29 -15.63
N ALA A 99 3.65 8.71 -14.43
CA ALA A 99 4.60 7.65 -14.10
C ALA A 99 3.98 6.28 -14.39
N GLY A 100 4.27 5.72 -15.56
CA GLY A 100 3.68 4.46 -16.02
C GLY A 100 4.42 3.20 -15.56
N TYR A 101 5.27 3.29 -14.55
CA TYR A 101 6.10 2.17 -14.10
C TYR A 101 6.19 2.10 -12.58
N TRP A 102 6.46 0.91 -12.06
CA TRP A 102 6.71 0.71 -10.64
C TRP A 102 8.10 1.24 -10.25
N SER A 103 8.17 1.84 -9.07
CA SER A 103 9.42 2.35 -8.52
C SER A 103 9.51 2.02 -7.03
N GLY A 104 10.59 2.45 -6.37
CA GLY A 104 10.65 2.47 -4.91
C GLY A 104 9.78 3.60 -4.37
N VAL A 105 9.81 3.79 -3.05
CA VAL A 105 9.09 4.86 -2.38
C VAL A 105 9.48 6.20 -3.01
N ARG A 106 8.50 6.96 -3.48
CA ARG A 106 8.73 8.26 -4.11
C ARG A 106 8.85 9.35 -3.05
N SER A 107 9.69 10.35 -3.34
CA SER A 107 9.88 11.49 -2.43
C SER A 107 8.59 12.30 -2.30
N TRP A 108 8.46 13.02 -1.18
CA TRP A 108 7.33 13.92 -0.99
C TRP A 108 7.30 15.03 -2.04
N LYS A 109 8.46 15.44 -2.54
CA LYS A 109 8.54 16.40 -3.65
C LYS A 109 7.87 15.84 -4.91
N SER A 110 8.12 14.58 -5.25
CA SER A 110 7.51 13.92 -6.41
C SER A 110 6.01 13.75 -6.23
N VAL A 111 5.56 13.37 -5.04
CA VAL A 111 4.14 13.23 -4.73
C VAL A 111 3.43 14.57 -4.85
N ALA A 112 3.99 15.61 -4.28
CA ALA A 112 3.43 16.96 -4.35
C ALA A 112 3.29 17.45 -5.79
N ALA A 113 4.32 17.21 -6.62
CA ALA A 113 4.29 17.60 -8.02
C ALA A 113 3.19 16.87 -8.80
N GLU A 114 3.04 15.56 -8.58
CA GLU A 114 2.02 14.78 -9.29
C GLU A 114 0.59 15.20 -8.92
N PHE A 115 0.35 15.53 -7.66
CA PHE A 115 -0.98 15.91 -7.18
C PHE A 115 -1.22 17.41 -7.18
N HIS A 116 -0.23 18.20 -7.65
CA HIS A 116 -0.32 19.68 -7.71
C HIS A 116 -0.63 20.32 -6.37
N ILE A 117 0.01 19.83 -5.31
CA ILE A 117 -0.16 20.33 -3.93
C ILE A 117 1.22 20.60 -3.32
N HIS A 118 1.23 21.28 -2.17
CA HIS A 118 2.46 21.51 -1.42
C HIS A 118 2.91 20.22 -0.71
N ARG A 119 4.24 20.08 -0.51
CA ARG A 119 4.79 18.90 0.18
C ARG A 119 4.18 18.68 1.56
N ASN A 120 3.97 19.74 2.33
CA ASN A 120 3.38 19.62 3.65
C ASN A 120 1.93 19.15 3.58
N THR A 121 1.19 19.58 2.56
CA THR A 121 -0.18 19.11 2.32
C THR A 121 -0.18 17.61 1.99
N ALA A 122 0.76 17.17 1.16
CA ALA A 122 0.89 15.75 0.81
C ALA A 122 1.18 14.91 2.05
N LYS A 123 2.12 15.36 2.89
CA LYS A 123 2.44 14.67 4.15
C LYS A 123 1.26 14.62 5.11
N ASN A 124 0.53 15.73 5.22
CA ASN A 124 -0.64 15.80 6.10
C ASN A 124 -1.74 14.85 5.63
N ARG A 125 -1.98 14.77 4.32
CA ARG A 125 -2.95 13.82 3.75
C ARG A 125 -2.53 12.38 4.03
N TRP A 126 -1.27 12.07 3.86
CA TRP A 126 -0.72 10.75 4.19
C TRP A 126 -0.94 10.42 5.67
N ASN A 127 -0.56 11.34 6.56
CA ASN A 127 -0.69 11.13 8.00
C ASN A 127 -2.14 10.94 8.41
N THR A 128 -3.06 11.72 7.84
CA THR A 128 -4.50 11.58 8.10
C THR A 128 -5.01 10.23 7.63
N ALA A 129 -4.58 9.79 6.43
CA ALA A 129 -4.96 8.49 5.90
C ALA A 129 -4.41 7.34 6.75
N MET A 130 -3.14 7.42 7.18
CA MET A 130 -2.56 6.38 8.03
C MET A 130 -3.27 6.30 9.39
N LYS A 131 -3.65 7.45 9.95
CA LYS A 131 -4.43 7.48 11.18
C LYS A 131 -5.79 6.82 11.00
N ALA A 132 -6.47 7.09 9.89
CA ALA A 132 -7.77 6.48 9.59
C ALA A 132 -7.64 4.96 9.43
N ILE A 133 -6.59 4.49 8.78
CA ILE A 133 -6.31 3.07 8.62
C ILE A 133 -6.01 2.44 9.99
N PHE A 134 -5.23 3.11 10.82
CA PHE A 134 -4.92 2.64 12.17
C PHE A 134 -6.19 2.48 13.00
N GLU A 135 -7.08 3.45 12.98
CA GLU A 135 -8.35 3.37 13.69
C GLU A 135 -9.22 2.22 13.17
N TYR A 136 -9.23 2.01 11.85
CA TYR A 136 -9.92 0.89 11.23
C TYR A 136 -9.35 -0.46 11.73
N VAL A 137 -8.02 -0.60 11.75
CA VAL A 137 -7.36 -1.82 12.23
C VAL A 137 -7.66 -2.05 13.71
N CYS A 138 -7.66 -1.00 14.52
CA CYS A 138 -8.01 -1.12 15.93
C CYS A 138 -9.44 -1.65 16.12
N ARG A 139 -10.38 -1.21 15.29
CA ARG A 139 -11.74 -1.73 15.31
C ARG A 139 -11.81 -3.20 14.94
N LEU A 140 -11.03 -3.62 13.94
CA LEU A 140 -10.93 -5.04 13.59
C LEU A 140 -10.44 -5.87 14.76
N ASN A 141 -9.45 -5.37 15.49
CA ASN A 141 -8.85 -6.09 16.61
C ASN A 141 -9.77 -6.15 17.84
N CYS A 142 -10.73 -5.26 17.93
CA CYS A 142 -11.70 -5.22 19.04
C CYS A 142 -12.96 -6.02 18.73
N ALA A 143 -13.12 -6.50 17.52
CA ALA A 143 -14.32 -7.23 17.10
C ALA A 143 -14.32 -8.69 17.59
#